data_eebee757ffaac1fd3af6bfe7bae8bc50
#
_entry.id   eebee757ffaac1fd3af6bfe7bae8bc50
#
_cell.length_a   1.000
_cell.length_b   1.000
_cell.length_c   1.000
_cell.angle_alpha   90.00
_cell.angle_beta   90.00
_cell.angle_gamma   90.00
#
_symmetry.space_group_name_H-M   'P 1'
#
loop_
_entity.id
_entity.type
_entity.pdbx_description
1 polymer ?
#
loop_
_entity_poly.entity_id
_entity_poly.type
_entity_poly.pdbx_seq_one_letter_code
_entity_poly.pdbx_strand_id
1 'polypeptide(L)'
;VNTEGTPKKLAIIGAGGIGSNLAELLIPALRRLKLPASITMMDDDVVEAGNLGHQRYTERDLTMKKVDALTARLAKKDSCVELIACNENLRTAAQLEPFDMVIVCVDRPEPRRLVHALSIPWADLRCGGDGYVMLSSKSEPNLVRHMTPDHEPMSCQHPGALDDGNLEFGFANAASLGAQWALQVLRGQQAPVQSMGSLTYGAFNFPSIPEVNA
;
A
#
# COMPACT_ATOMS: atom_id res chain seq x y z
N VAL A 1 16.09 2.88 21.79
CA VAL A 1 15.44 3.42 20.59
C VAL A 1 15.29 4.91 20.83
N ASN A 2 16.07 5.74 20.12
CA ASN A 2 16.01 7.21 20.23
C ASN A 2 14.66 7.69 19.73
N THR A 3 13.81 8.20 20.62
CA THR A 3 12.46 8.69 20.35
C THR A 3 12.40 10.20 20.07
N GLU A 4 13.55 10.86 19.91
CA GLU A 4 13.66 12.33 19.74
C GLU A 4 13.83 12.77 18.25
N GLY A 5 13.60 11.88 17.28
CA GLY A 5 13.69 12.23 15.86
C GLY A 5 12.43 12.92 15.34
N THR A 6 12.59 13.82 14.35
CA THR A 6 11.48 14.38 13.59
C THR A 6 10.63 13.22 13.00
N PRO A 7 9.28 13.25 13.15
CA PRO A 7 8.42 12.22 12.61
C PRO A 7 8.65 12.02 11.11
N LYS A 8 8.86 10.78 10.69
CA LYS A 8 8.98 10.43 9.27
C LYS A 8 7.64 10.56 8.57
N LYS A 9 7.63 11.16 7.39
CA LYS A 9 6.43 11.37 6.58
C LYS A 9 6.26 10.23 5.59
N LEU A 10 5.23 9.44 5.79
CA LEU A 10 4.84 8.32 4.93
C LEU A 10 3.58 8.68 4.13
N ALA A 11 3.60 8.49 2.81
CA ALA A 11 2.38 8.45 2.00
C ALA A 11 1.94 7.01 1.75
N ILE A 12 0.65 6.73 1.93
CA ILE A 12 -0.01 5.50 1.48
C ILE A 12 -1.00 5.91 0.38
N ILE A 13 -0.71 5.50 -0.85
CA ILE A 13 -1.48 5.85 -2.04
C ILE A 13 -2.43 4.71 -2.36
N GLY A 14 -3.73 4.95 -2.22
CA GLY A 14 -4.80 3.96 -2.30
C GLY A 14 -5.26 3.49 -0.92
N ALA A 15 -6.57 3.57 -0.67
CA ALA A 15 -7.24 3.14 0.56
C ALA A 15 -8.22 1.96 0.32
N GLY A 16 -8.00 1.20 -0.75
CA GLY A 16 -8.75 -0.01 -1.09
C GLY A 16 -8.38 -1.23 -0.24
N GLY A 17 -8.49 -2.43 -0.80
CA GLY A 17 -8.22 -3.69 -0.10
C GLY A 17 -6.84 -3.73 0.56
N ILE A 18 -5.78 -3.40 -0.19
CA ILE A 18 -4.41 -3.41 0.35
C ILE A 18 -4.21 -2.25 1.33
N GLY A 19 -4.50 -1.00 0.92
CA GLY A 19 -4.16 0.18 1.72
C GLY A 19 -4.90 0.26 3.06
N SER A 20 -6.18 -0.10 3.11
CA SER A 20 -6.95 -0.11 4.35
C SER A 20 -6.45 -1.18 5.33
N ASN A 21 -6.11 -2.39 4.83
CA ASN A 21 -5.51 -3.44 5.65
C ASN A 21 -4.09 -3.08 6.12
N LEU A 22 -3.28 -2.48 5.25
CA LEU A 22 -1.95 -1.98 5.59
C LEU A 22 -2.01 -0.97 6.74
N ALA A 23 -2.91 0.00 6.69
CA ALA A 23 -3.09 1.00 7.75
C ALA A 23 -3.46 0.35 9.09
N GLU A 24 -4.37 -0.62 9.08
CA GLU A 24 -4.79 -1.38 10.27
C GLU A 24 -3.66 -2.22 10.89
N LEU A 25 -2.72 -2.69 10.10
CA LEU A 25 -1.55 -3.42 10.57
C LEU A 25 -0.44 -2.48 11.06
N LEU A 26 -0.10 -1.47 10.26
CA LEU A 26 1.07 -0.63 10.50
C LEU A 26 0.87 0.37 11.65
N ILE A 27 -0.27 1.09 11.66
CA ILE A 27 -0.48 2.19 12.61
C ILE A 27 -0.46 1.73 14.07
N PRO A 28 -1.17 0.65 14.46
CA PRO A 28 -1.07 0.12 15.82
C PRO A 28 0.34 -0.35 16.19
N ALA A 29 1.07 -0.94 15.24
CA ALA A 29 2.44 -1.39 15.45
C ALA A 29 3.39 -0.23 15.75
N LEU A 30 3.31 0.86 14.97
CA LEU A 30 4.11 2.07 15.19
C LEU A 30 3.83 2.68 16.57
N ARG A 31 2.57 2.76 16.97
CA ARG A 31 2.18 3.23 18.29
C ARG A 31 2.72 2.35 19.42
N ARG A 32 2.60 1.03 19.28
CA ARG A 32 3.11 0.06 20.26
C ARG A 32 4.61 0.19 20.44
N LEU A 33 5.32 0.46 19.36
CA LEU A 33 6.78 0.62 19.36
C LEU A 33 7.23 2.05 19.64
N LYS A 34 6.31 3.00 19.79
CA LYS A 34 6.57 4.43 20.00
C LYS A 34 7.47 5.01 18.89
N LEU A 35 7.22 4.62 17.64
CA LEU A 35 7.92 5.16 16.47
C LEU A 35 7.13 6.35 15.92
N PRO A 36 7.66 7.58 16.01
CA PRO A 36 6.96 8.76 15.50
C PRO A 36 6.84 8.72 13.98
N ALA A 37 5.63 8.96 13.48
CA ALA A 37 5.37 9.05 12.04
C ALA A 37 4.18 9.98 11.76
N SER A 38 4.22 10.67 10.61
CA SER A 38 3.07 11.34 10.01
C SER A 38 2.67 10.55 8.76
N ILE A 39 1.46 9.98 8.77
CA ILE A 39 0.97 9.11 7.70
C ILE A 39 -0.16 9.81 6.96
N THR A 40 0.06 10.11 5.68
CA THR A 40 -0.97 10.62 4.78
C THR A 40 -1.56 9.46 3.99
N MET A 41 -2.87 9.26 4.11
CA MET A 41 -3.65 8.34 3.28
C MET A 41 -4.23 9.13 2.11
N MET A 42 -3.91 8.74 0.87
CA MET A 42 -4.35 9.44 -0.35
C MET A 42 -5.24 8.55 -1.21
N ASP A 43 -6.50 8.95 -1.37
CA ASP A 43 -7.52 8.25 -2.17
C ASP A 43 -8.74 9.16 -2.30
N ASP A 44 -9.35 9.31 -3.49
CA ASP A 44 -10.52 10.17 -3.68
C ASP A 44 -11.85 9.41 -3.72
N ASP A 45 -11.84 8.09 -3.57
CA ASP A 45 -13.03 7.25 -3.58
C ASP A 45 -13.92 7.44 -2.34
N VAL A 46 -15.16 6.99 -2.48
CA VAL A 46 -16.11 6.81 -1.39
C VAL A 46 -16.25 5.33 -1.05
N VAL A 47 -16.70 5.05 0.17
CA VAL A 47 -17.01 3.69 0.60
C VAL A 47 -18.34 3.25 -0.01
N GLU A 48 -18.33 2.13 -0.72
CA GLU A 48 -19.48 1.49 -1.35
C GLU A 48 -19.76 0.12 -0.74
N ALA A 49 -20.97 -0.41 -0.92
CA ALA A 49 -21.35 -1.72 -0.38
C ALA A 49 -20.42 -2.86 -0.87
N GLY A 50 -19.98 -2.80 -2.14
CA GLY A 50 -19.03 -3.76 -2.69
C GLY A 50 -17.62 -3.70 -2.07
N ASN A 51 -17.31 -2.69 -1.26
CA ASN A 51 -16.04 -2.59 -0.55
C ASN A 51 -16.03 -3.36 0.78
N LEU A 52 -17.22 -3.66 1.31
CA LEU A 52 -17.35 -4.31 2.62
C LEU A 52 -16.85 -5.77 2.56
N GLY A 53 -16.27 -6.23 3.67
CA GLY A 53 -15.78 -7.60 3.81
C GLY A 53 -14.29 -7.76 3.48
N HIS A 54 -13.76 -7.12 2.43
CA HIS A 54 -12.34 -7.21 2.05
C HIS A 54 -11.55 -5.90 2.27
N GLN A 55 -12.22 -4.74 2.23
CA GLN A 55 -11.67 -3.47 2.70
C GLN A 55 -12.05 -3.25 4.16
N ARG A 56 -11.30 -2.46 4.89
CA ARG A 56 -11.51 -2.20 6.32
C ARG A 56 -12.55 -1.11 6.56
N TYR A 57 -13.72 -1.28 5.98
CA TYR A 57 -14.88 -0.40 6.15
C TYR A 57 -16.07 -1.20 6.68
N THR A 58 -17.00 -0.49 7.30
CA THR A 58 -18.24 -1.02 7.87
C THR A 58 -19.45 -0.34 7.23
N GLU A 59 -20.64 -0.85 7.44
CA GLU A 59 -21.88 -0.22 6.98
C GLU A 59 -22.03 1.25 7.43
N ARG A 60 -21.42 1.62 8.56
CA ARG A 60 -21.43 3.00 9.08
C ARG A 60 -20.59 3.96 8.25
N ASP A 61 -19.67 3.43 7.47
CA ASP A 61 -18.75 4.20 6.65
C ASP A 61 -19.30 4.42 5.23
N LEU A 62 -20.43 3.79 4.86
CA LEU A 62 -21.03 3.92 3.53
C LEU A 62 -21.24 5.39 3.17
N THR A 63 -20.87 5.74 1.94
CA THR A 63 -20.90 7.09 1.35
C THR A 63 -19.86 8.08 1.91
N MET A 64 -19.10 7.73 2.94
CA MET A 64 -17.99 8.54 3.40
C MET A 64 -16.80 8.43 2.44
N LYS A 65 -15.93 9.44 2.40
CA LYS A 65 -14.62 9.32 1.76
C LYS A 65 -13.80 8.22 2.45
N LYS A 66 -13.18 7.33 1.68
CA LYS A 66 -12.41 6.20 2.20
C LYS A 66 -11.35 6.64 3.21
N VAL A 67 -10.57 7.65 2.86
CA VAL A 67 -9.49 8.15 3.73
C VAL A 67 -10.03 8.83 5.00
N ASP A 68 -11.17 9.51 4.94
CA ASP A 68 -11.78 10.12 6.13
C ASP A 68 -12.30 9.05 7.09
N ALA A 69 -13.02 8.06 6.60
CA ALA A 69 -13.53 6.93 7.40
C ALA A 69 -12.37 6.19 8.09
N LEU A 70 -11.32 5.87 7.33
CA LEU A 70 -10.19 5.11 7.82
C LEU A 70 -9.35 5.90 8.86
N THR A 71 -9.04 7.16 8.57
CA THR A 71 -8.27 8.01 9.49
C THR A 71 -9.06 8.33 10.76
N ALA A 72 -10.34 8.60 10.67
CA ALA A 72 -11.21 8.83 11.84
C ALA A 72 -11.25 7.60 12.77
N ARG A 73 -11.39 6.40 12.20
CA ARG A 73 -11.43 5.16 12.98
C ARG A 73 -10.07 4.83 13.61
N LEU A 74 -8.97 5.11 12.92
CA LEU A 74 -7.63 4.84 13.41
C LEU A 74 -7.05 5.99 14.24
N ALA A 75 -7.71 7.16 14.29
CA ALA A 75 -7.24 8.29 15.10
C ALA A 75 -7.16 7.92 16.59
N LYS A 76 -6.12 8.42 17.24
CA LYS A 76 -5.95 8.26 18.70
C LYS A 76 -5.34 9.53 19.26
N LYS A 77 -5.97 10.09 20.30
CA LYS A 77 -5.47 11.25 21.01
C LYS A 77 -4.10 10.93 21.62
N ASP A 78 -3.22 11.92 21.66
CA ASP A 78 -1.87 11.83 22.22
C ASP A 78 -1.03 10.69 21.63
N SER A 79 -1.23 10.42 20.33
CA SER A 79 -0.49 9.42 19.59
C SER A 79 0.83 9.96 19.05
N CYS A 80 1.88 9.13 19.04
CA CYS A 80 3.11 9.43 18.31
C CYS A 80 2.95 9.27 16.78
N VAL A 81 1.80 8.83 16.32
CA VAL A 81 1.46 8.70 14.90
C VAL A 81 0.34 9.67 14.58
N GLU A 82 0.65 10.64 13.74
CA GLU A 82 -0.31 11.55 13.12
C GLU A 82 -0.92 10.91 11.87
N LEU A 83 -2.22 11.09 11.65
CA LEU A 83 -2.92 10.60 10.47
C LEU A 83 -3.55 11.77 9.72
N ILE A 84 -3.31 11.82 8.41
CA ILE A 84 -3.78 12.85 7.51
C ILE A 84 -4.60 12.20 6.40
N ALA A 85 -5.86 12.61 6.25
CA ALA A 85 -6.69 12.24 5.11
C ALA A 85 -6.43 13.20 3.95
N CYS A 86 -6.12 12.65 2.77
CA CYS A 86 -5.95 13.39 1.53
C CYS A 86 -6.94 12.85 0.49
N ASN A 87 -8.06 13.58 0.29
CA ASN A 87 -9.14 13.20 -0.62
C ASN A 87 -8.79 13.53 -2.08
N GLU A 88 -7.64 13.06 -2.55
CA GLU A 88 -7.12 13.31 -3.89
C GLU A 88 -6.49 12.05 -4.48
N ASN A 89 -6.45 11.98 -5.81
CA ASN A 89 -5.65 11.00 -6.54
C ASN A 89 -4.22 11.52 -6.74
N LEU A 90 -3.27 10.59 -6.75
CA LEU A 90 -1.90 10.88 -7.19
C LEU A 90 -1.88 11.10 -8.70
N ARG A 91 -1.55 12.32 -9.13
CA ARG A 91 -1.51 12.73 -10.54
C ARG A 91 -0.16 13.30 -10.96
N THR A 92 0.62 13.81 -10.01
CA THR A 92 1.90 14.47 -10.30
C THR A 92 2.96 14.10 -9.27
N ALA A 93 4.23 14.10 -9.68
CA ALA A 93 5.35 13.87 -8.79
C ALA A 93 5.47 14.91 -7.66
N ALA A 94 5.03 16.15 -7.91
CA ALA A 94 5.06 17.23 -6.91
C ALA A 94 4.26 16.91 -5.65
N GLN A 95 3.17 16.13 -5.78
CA GLN A 95 2.38 15.68 -4.63
C GLN A 95 3.19 14.76 -3.69
N LEU A 96 4.30 14.18 -4.17
CA LEU A 96 5.13 13.24 -3.41
C LEU A 96 6.37 13.89 -2.77
N GLU A 97 6.72 15.12 -3.13
CA GLU A 97 7.88 15.85 -2.60
C GLU A 97 7.93 15.96 -1.07
N PRO A 98 6.79 16.11 -0.35
CA PRO A 98 6.82 16.26 1.12
C PRO A 98 7.21 14.99 1.88
N PHE A 99 7.26 13.81 1.25
CA PHE A 99 7.36 12.53 1.93
C PHE A 99 8.79 11.98 1.99
N ASP A 100 9.09 11.29 3.09
CA ASP A 100 10.34 10.55 3.28
C ASP A 100 10.26 9.13 2.69
N MET A 101 9.06 8.59 2.52
CA MET A 101 8.80 7.27 1.96
C MET A 101 7.37 7.15 1.43
N VAL A 102 7.16 6.27 0.46
CA VAL A 102 5.86 6.10 -0.20
C VAL A 102 5.50 4.62 -0.34
N ILE A 103 4.25 4.27 -0.09
CA ILE A 103 3.68 2.97 -0.45
C ILE A 103 2.55 3.20 -1.43
N VAL A 104 2.60 2.56 -2.59
CA VAL A 104 1.55 2.63 -3.61
C VAL A 104 0.83 1.28 -3.70
N CYS A 105 -0.51 1.33 -3.62
CA CYS A 105 -1.38 0.16 -3.64
C CYS A 105 -2.69 0.43 -4.39
N VAL A 106 -2.59 1.19 -5.49
CA VAL A 106 -3.68 1.49 -6.41
C VAL A 106 -3.79 0.42 -7.51
N ASP A 107 -4.85 0.45 -8.29
CA ASP A 107 -5.13 -0.49 -9.36
C ASP A 107 -4.71 -0.02 -10.77
N ARG A 108 -4.03 1.14 -10.85
CA ARG A 108 -3.60 1.79 -12.11
C ARG A 108 -2.09 1.90 -12.22
N PRO A 109 -1.52 1.78 -13.45
CA PRO A 109 -0.08 1.85 -13.65
C PRO A 109 0.49 3.29 -13.57
N GLU A 110 -0.29 4.34 -13.90
CA GLU A 110 0.21 5.71 -13.97
C GLU A 110 0.71 6.22 -12.59
N PRO A 111 -0.07 6.14 -11.49
CA PRO A 111 0.43 6.55 -10.17
C PRO A 111 1.62 5.70 -9.71
N ARG A 112 1.68 4.41 -10.08
CA ARG A 112 2.81 3.54 -9.76
C ARG A 112 4.10 4.06 -10.40
N ARG A 113 4.06 4.47 -11.68
CA ARG A 113 5.23 5.00 -12.39
C ARG A 113 5.74 6.31 -11.78
N LEU A 114 4.85 7.16 -11.27
CA LEU A 114 5.25 8.36 -10.53
C LEU A 114 6.06 7.99 -9.28
N VAL A 115 5.60 6.97 -8.55
CA VAL A 115 6.30 6.47 -7.35
C VAL A 115 7.62 5.79 -7.71
N HIS A 116 7.67 4.99 -8.78
CA HIS A 116 8.90 4.31 -9.22
C HIS A 116 10.02 5.26 -9.65
N ALA A 117 9.67 6.48 -10.03
CA ALA A 117 10.65 7.52 -10.41
C ALA A 117 11.29 8.23 -9.20
N LEU A 118 10.83 7.96 -7.97
CA LEU A 118 11.34 8.61 -6.77
C LEU A 118 12.72 8.08 -6.37
N SER A 119 13.56 8.97 -5.83
CA SER A 119 14.84 8.62 -5.21
C SER A 119 14.72 8.23 -3.72
N ILE A 120 13.58 8.50 -3.09
CA ILE A 120 13.29 8.09 -1.71
C ILE A 120 12.82 6.62 -1.65
N PRO A 121 12.84 5.96 -0.47
CA PRO A 121 12.29 4.62 -0.32
C PRO A 121 10.83 4.53 -0.71
N TRP A 122 10.48 3.54 -1.54
CA TRP A 122 9.09 3.23 -1.88
C TRP A 122 8.85 1.72 -1.94
N ALA A 123 7.59 1.33 -1.72
CA ALA A 123 7.08 -0.01 -2.00
C ALA A 123 5.85 0.07 -2.89
N ASP A 124 5.72 -0.88 -3.82
CA ASP A 124 4.58 -1.08 -4.70
C ASP A 124 3.94 -2.43 -4.36
N LEU A 125 2.71 -2.37 -3.89
CA LEU A 125 1.93 -3.52 -3.44
C LEU A 125 0.81 -3.80 -4.43
N ARG A 126 0.67 -5.07 -4.82
CA ARG A 126 -0.33 -5.53 -5.79
C ARG A 126 -0.97 -6.82 -5.33
N CYS A 127 -2.20 -7.06 -5.73
CA CYS A 127 -2.86 -8.34 -5.60
C CYS A 127 -3.82 -8.58 -6.77
N GLY A 128 -4.16 -9.84 -6.95
CA GLY A 128 -5.21 -10.32 -7.84
C GLY A 128 -5.65 -11.68 -7.32
N GLY A 129 -6.90 -11.77 -6.83
CA GLY A 129 -7.37 -12.95 -6.15
C GLY A 129 -6.52 -13.31 -4.92
N ASP A 130 -5.99 -14.52 -4.87
CA ASP A 130 -5.09 -15.00 -3.82
C ASP A 130 -3.61 -14.65 -4.07
N GLY A 131 -3.30 -14.12 -5.26
CA GLY A 131 -1.96 -13.72 -5.66
C GLY A 131 -1.55 -12.37 -5.11
N TYR A 132 -0.25 -12.20 -4.88
CA TYR A 132 0.33 -10.96 -4.37
C TYR A 132 1.69 -10.66 -5.01
N VAL A 133 2.00 -9.38 -5.14
CA VAL A 133 3.32 -8.89 -5.55
C VAL A 133 3.70 -7.69 -4.67
N MET A 134 4.95 -7.66 -4.24
CA MET A 134 5.60 -6.50 -3.68
C MET A 134 6.89 -6.22 -4.46
N LEU A 135 7.08 -4.99 -4.88
CA LEU A 135 8.34 -4.43 -5.39
C LEU A 135 8.76 -3.27 -4.49
N SER A 136 10.04 -2.93 -4.50
CA SER A 136 10.52 -1.77 -3.75
C SER A 136 11.54 -0.96 -4.55
N SER A 137 11.92 0.19 -4.01
CA SER A 137 12.99 1.05 -4.57
C SER A 137 14.36 0.36 -4.68
N LYS A 138 14.50 -0.86 -4.14
CA LYS A 138 15.70 -1.71 -4.25
C LYS A 138 15.53 -2.86 -5.24
N SER A 139 14.35 -3.02 -5.84
CA SER A 139 14.14 -3.98 -6.92
C SER A 139 14.88 -3.54 -8.18
N GLU A 140 15.25 -4.50 -9.02
CA GLU A 140 15.93 -4.23 -10.27
C GLU A 140 15.04 -3.36 -11.20
N PRO A 141 15.55 -2.22 -11.75
CA PRO A 141 14.71 -1.26 -12.48
C PRO A 141 14.04 -1.84 -13.74
N ASN A 142 14.70 -2.77 -14.45
CA ASN A 142 14.10 -3.43 -15.61
C ASN A 142 12.94 -4.34 -15.19
N LEU A 143 13.07 -5.03 -14.06
CA LEU A 143 11.99 -5.83 -13.48
C LEU A 143 10.79 -4.95 -13.13
N VAL A 144 11.01 -3.82 -12.45
CA VAL A 144 9.94 -2.89 -12.08
C VAL A 144 9.19 -2.39 -13.32
N ARG A 145 9.90 -2.02 -14.38
CA ARG A 145 9.29 -1.59 -15.65
C ARG A 145 8.50 -2.73 -16.31
N HIS A 146 9.09 -3.92 -16.41
CA HIS A 146 8.45 -5.09 -17.00
C HIS A 146 7.17 -5.49 -16.27
N MET A 147 7.19 -5.40 -14.94
CA MET A 147 6.04 -5.72 -14.09
C MET A 147 4.96 -4.61 -14.07
N THR A 148 5.18 -3.47 -14.75
CA THR A 148 4.24 -2.34 -14.75
C THR A 148 3.82 -1.96 -16.18
N PRO A 149 3.23 -2.90 -16.95
CA PRO A 149 2.65 -2.62 -18.26
C PRO A 149 1.41 -1.74 -18.13
N ASP A 150 0.95 -1.18 -19.24
CA ASP A 150 -0.36 -0.54 -19.31
C ASP A 150 -1.46 -1.59 -19.20
N HIS A 151 -2.45 -1.32 -18.38
CA HIS A 151 -3.64 -2.15 -18.22
C HIS A 151 -4.79 -1.31 -17.66
N GLU A 152 -6.02 -1.78 -17.89
CA GLU A 152 -7.20 -1.20 -17.26
C GLU A 152 -7.20 -1.48 -15.74
N PRO A 153 -7.88 -0.65 -14.93
CA PRO A 153 -8.04 -0.89 -13.50
C PRO A 153 -8.58 -2.28 -13.22
N MET A 154 -8.00 -2.96 -12.24
CA MET A 154 -8.38 -4.33 -11.87
C MET A 154 -8.70 -4.41 -10.38
N SER A 155 -9.81 -5.07 -10.05
CA SER A 155 -10.16 -5.36 -8.66
C SER A 155 -9.13 -6.28 -7.99
N CYS A 156 -8.99 -6.14 -6.66
CA CYS A 156 -8.25 -7.10 -5.84
C CYS A 156 -8.88 -8.50 -5.81
N GLN A 157 -10.17 -8.60 -6.16
CA GLN A 157 -10.92 -9.86 -6.26
C GLN A 157 -11.09 -10.24 -7.71
N HIS A 158 -11.09 -11.54 -8.03
CA HIS A 158 -11.45 -12.01 -9.36
C HIS A 158 -12.90 -11.63 -9.70
N PRO A 159 -13.20 -11.33 -10.97
CA PRO A 159 -14.56 -11.02 -11.40
C PRO A 159 -15.54 -12.13 -10.98
N GLY A 160 -16.64 -11.76 -10.33
CA GLY A 160 -17.67 -12.69 -9.88
C GLY A 160 -17.37 -13.41 -8.55
N ALA A 161 -16.15 -13.34 -8.02
CA ALA A 161 -15.79 -14.08 -6.81
C ALA A 161 -16.72 -13.78 -5.63
N LEU A 162 -17.00 -12.51 -5.36
CA LEU A 162 -17.88 -12.12 -4.25
C LEU A 162 -19.34 -12.57 -4.47
N ASP A 163 -19.82 -12.54 -5.70
CA ASP A 163 -21.17 -12.99 -6.06
C ASP A 163 -21.31 -14.51 -5.89
N ASP A 164 -20.23 -15.26 -6.15
CA ASP A 164 -20.13 -16.71 -5.94
C ASP A 164 -19.88 -17.09 -4.46
N GLY A 165 -19.87 -16.10 -3.55
CA GLY A 165 -19.61 -16.32 -2.12
C GLY A 165 -18.17 -16.64 -1.80
N ASN A 166 -17.22 -16.28 -2.67
CA ASN A 166 -15.79 -16.45 -2.44
C ASN A 166 -15.13 -15.09 -2.10
N LEU A 167 -14.09 -15.17 -1.28
CA LEU A 167 -13.23 -14.03 -0.92
C LEU A 167 -11.77 -14.48 -0.90
N GLU A 168 -10.96 -13.85 -1.74
CA GLU A 168 -9.55 -14.18 -1.89
C GLU A 168 -8.69 -13.15 -1.15
N PHE A 169 -7.68 -13.62 -0.42
CA PHE A 169 -6.94 -12.82 0.56
C PHE A 169 -5.54 -12.34 0.11
N GLY A 170 -5.25 -12.33 -1.20
CA GLY A 170 -3.99 -11.79 -1.73
C GLY A 170 -3.73 -10.35 -1.27
N PHE A 171 -4.79 -9.53 -1.16
CA PHE A 171 -4.71 -8.16 -0.64
C PHE A 171 -4.16 -8.10 0.80
N ALA A 172 -4.57 -9.02 1.67
CA ALA A 172 -4.13 -9.05 3.06
C ALA A 172 -2.65 -9.45 3.17
N ASN A 173 -2.20 -10.37 2.31
CA ASN A 173 -0.80 -10.75 2.26
C ASN A 173 0.08 -9.60 1.71
N ALA A 174 -0.35 -8.91 0.64
CA ALA A 174 0.32 -7.72 0.15
C ALA A 174 0.40 -6.62 1.23
N ALA A 175 -0.69 -6.40 1.98
CA ALA A 175 -0.73 -5.44 3.07
C ALA A 175 0.25 -5.79 4.20
N SER A 176 0.36 -7.07 4.59
CA SER A 176 1.31 -7.50 5.62
C SER A 176 2.77 -7.36 5.19
N LEU A 177 3.09 -7.63 3.92
CA LEU A 177 4.42 -7.36 3.36
C LEU A 177 4.75 -5.86 3.37
N GLY A 178 3.80 -5.00 2.99
CA GLY A 178 3.96 -3.56 3.04
C GLY A 178 4.15 -3.03 4.46
N ALA A 179 3.38 -3.55 5.43
CA ALA A 179 3.53 -3.18 6.84
C ALA A 179 4.90 -3.58 7.39
N GLN A 180 5.37 -4.79 7.07
CA GLN A 180 6.71 -5.25 7.45
C GLN A 180 7.79 -4.39 6.81
N TRP A 181 7.67 -4.09 5.51
CA TRP A 181 8.61 -3.23 4.79
C TRP A 181 8.69 -1.84 5.41
N ALA A 182 7.55 -1.17 5.62
CA ALA A 182 7.49 0.16 6.19
C ALA A 182 8.10 0.22 7.60
N LEU A 183 7.77 -0.74 8.44
CA LEU A 183 8.31 -0.84 9.78
C LEU A 183 9.84 -0.96 9.78
N GLN A 184 10.41 -1.80 8.91
CA GLN A 184 11.86 -1.97 8.84
C GLN A 184 12.56 -0.73 8.29
N VAL A 185 12.00 -0.08 7.26
CA VAL A 185 12.55 1.19 6.72
C VAL A 185 12.52 2.27 7.79
N LEU A 186 11.42 2.45 8.52
CA LEU A 186 11.31 3.44 9.60
C LEU A 186 12.30 3.19 10.74
N ARG A 187 12.67 1.93 10.96
CA ARG A 187 13.68 1.54 11.96
C ARG A 187 15.12 1.60 11.44
N GLY A 188 15.34 1.94 10.17
CA GLY A 188 16.65 1.89 9.54
C GLY A 188 17.23 0.46 9.44
N GLN A 189 16.36 -0.55 9.38
CA GLN A 189 16.72 -1.96 9.28
C GLN A 189 16.59 -2.47 7.85
N GLN A 190 17.14 -3.65 7.59
CA GLN A 190 16.94 -4.31 6.30
C GLN A 190 15.48 -4.66 6.09
N ALA A 191 14.89 -4.10 5.04
CA ALA A 191 13.53 -4.37 4.62
C ALA A 191 13.51 -5.39 3.45
N PRO A 192 12.40 -6.12 3.24
CA PRO A 192 12.22 -6.96 2.06
C PRO A 192 12.44 -6.17 0.78
N VAL A 193 13.15 -6.74 -0.19
CA VAL A 193 13.41 -6.08 -1.49
C VAL A 193 12.22 -6.25 -2.41
N GLN A 194 11.77 -7.49 -2.55
CA GLN A 194 10.64 -7.87 -3.40
C GLN A 194 10.08 -9.23 -2.97
N SER A 195 8.81 -9.50 -3.27
CA SER A 195 8.16 -10.78 -3.01
C SER A 195 7.00 -10.97 -3.99
N MET A 196 6.80 -12.20 -4.45
CA MET A 196 5.67 -12.58 -5.31
C MET A 196 5.21 -13.99 -4.96
N GLY A 197 3.93 -14.25 -5.03
CA GLY A 197 3.38 -15.57 -4.76
C GLY A 197 1.86 -15.60 -4.78
N SER A 198 1.33 -16.73 -4.34
CA SER A 198 -0.08 -16.99 -4.11
C SER A 198 -0.25 -17.66 -2.75
N LEU A 199 -1.37 -17.41 -2.10
CA LEU A 199 -1.68 -18.08 -0.83
C LEU A 199 -1.91 -19.58 -1.02
N THR A 200 -2.39 -20.00 -2.19
CA THR A 200 -2.60 -21.39 -2.55
C THR A 200 -1.30 -22.12 -2.88
N TYR A 201 -0.41 -21.47 -3.65
CA TYR A 201 0.77 -22.14 -4.23
C TYR A 201 2.11 -21.71 -3.63
N GLY A 202 2.10 -20.76 -2.70
CA GLY A 202 3.31 -20.26 -2.03
C GLY A 202 4.06 -19.20 -2.82
N ALA A 203 5.36 -19.04 -2.52
CA ALA A 203 6.21 -18.03 -3.14
C ALA A 203 6.65 -18.44 -4.55
N PHE A 204 6.72 -17.45 -5.46
CA PHE A 204 7.18 -17.61 -6.84
C PHE A 204 8.50 -16.86 -7.06
N ASN A 205 9.29 -17.33 -8.01
CA ASN A 205 10.41 -16.57 -8.54
C ASN A 205 9.91 -15.50 -9.50
N PHE A 206 10.55 -14.33 -9.45
CA PHE A 206 10.30 -13.30 -10.45
C PHE A 206 10.82 -13.75 -11.83
N PRO A 207 10.17 -13.30 -12.91
CA PRO A 207 10.62 -13.64 -14.25
C PRO A 207 12.05 -13.13 -14.49
N SER A 208 12.84 -13.93 -15.19
CA SER A 208 14.12 -13.47 -15.74
C SER A 208 13.86 -12.45 -16.85
N ILE A 209 14.38 -11.25 -16.68
CA ILE A 209 14.28 -10.20 -17.71
C ILE A 209 15.51 -10.32 -18.61
N PRO A 210 15.34 -10.50 -19.93
CA PRO A 210 16.46 -10.48 -20.87
C PRO A 210 17.21 -9.15 -20.77
N GLU A 211 18.54 -9.18 -20.73
CA GLU A 211 19.35 -7.97 -20.87
C GLU A 211 19.01 -7.35 -22.24
N VAL A 212 18.50 -6.13 -22.20
CA VAL A 212 18.36 -5.33 -23.42
C VAL A 212 19.79 -4.88 -23.76
N ASN A 213 20.41 -5.56 -24.74
CA ASN A 213 21.66 -5.07 -25.32
C ASN A 213 21.42 -3.64 -25.83
N ALA A 214 22.10 -2.68 -25.20
CA ALA A 214 22.04 -1.25 -25.53
C ALA A 214 22.72 -0.98 -26.87
#